data_23d1d295849da1f82d2d97af27c0278c
#
_entry.id   23d1d295849da1f82d2d97af27c0278c
#
_cell.length_a   1.000
_cell.length_b   1.000
_cell.length_c   1.000
_cell.angle_alpha   90.00
_cell.angle_beta   90.00
_cell.angle_gamma   90.00
#
_symmetry.space_group_name_H-M   'P 1'
#
loop_
_entity.id
_entity.type
_entity.pdbx_description
1 polymer ?
#
loop_
_entity_poly.entity_id
_entity_poly.type
_entity_poly.pdbx_seq_one_letter_code
_entity_poly.pdbx_strand_id
1 'polypeptide(L)'
;MEPIYKKYSKSKFDENGRLIDFKIDCPENFNFGYDVVDAIASAEPDKKALIYLDENGYERTFTFKEISDLSSKTANFLTKQGIKKGDKVMLILKRNYEYWYTITALHKIGAVAVPATHLLKTEDIVYRVNCIDVKAVICTGEDRVSHCVYESKAKCENLQKLFCVRKDVDGFIRLDEAIKTESADFERVDTKIDEPFILYFTSGTTGYPKPVTHNHTYPLAHIITAAYWQNVKDGGLHLTVSDTGWGKASWGKIYGQWLCGTAVMVYDYERFNSDEILRVIRDYGVTTFCAPPTVYRFIVKNGFKAEDFKNVSYVTTAGESLNPSIIEQFENVTGLLIREGFGQTETTLLIGNLVGCDVKVGSIGKPSPLYNVKIVKDNGEECEPDETGEIVVITNGDRDDGICISRGDSGNDDSRVFIDNVYHTGDLAYADKDGYYWYVSRKDDVIKSSGYRIGPFEIENVLMKHESVQECAITGVPDEERGFVVKATIVLVSGYEGSEELKTELKEYVKTHTAPYKYPRIIEFVHELPKTISGKIRRAEIRGDVK
;
A
#
# COMPACT_ATOMS: atom_id res chain seq x y z
N MET A 1 8.91 -22.75 -16.66
CA MET A 1 10.22 -22.22 -16.18
C MET A 1 10.16 -22.13 -14.65
N GLU A 2 11.31 -22.26 -13.97
CA GLU A 2 11.36 -21.89 -12.54
C GLU A 2 11.05 -20.40 -12.37
N PRO A 3 10.28 -20.00 -11.34
CA PRO A 3 9.92 -18.59 -11.14
C PRO A 3 11.14 -17.67 -11.13
N ILE A 4 11.08 -16.60 -11.91
CA ILE A 4 12.25 -15.76 -12.22
C ILE A 4 12.86 -15.08 -10.99
N TYR A 5 12.06 -14.88 -9.92
CA TYR A 5 12.58 -14.28 -8.68
C TYR A 5 13.74 -15.08 -8.05
N LYS A 6 13.79 -16.40 -8.27
CA LYS A 6 14.88 -17.25 -7.75
C LYS A 6 16.24 -16.93 -8.35
N LYS A 7 16.26 -16.31 -9.53
CA LYS A 7 17.48 -15.79 -10.14
C LYS A 7 18.04 -14.58 -9.38
N TYR A 8 17.17 -13.83 -8.70
CA TYR A 8 17.51 -12.54 -8.08
C TYR A 8 17.43 -12.54 -6.56
N SER A 9 17.29 -13.72 -5.95
CA SER A 9 17.22 -13.82 -4.49
C SER A 9 17.84 -15.12 -3.99
N LYS A 10 18.41 -15.06 -2.79
CA LYS A 10 18.88 -16.20 -2.02
C LYS A 10 18.06 -16.31 -0.75
N SER A 11 17.46 -17.46 -0.53
CA SER A 11 16.58 -17.74 0.60
C SER A 11 17.07 -18.93 1.39
N LYS A 12 17.02 -18.86 2.74
CA LYS A 12 17.25 -20.00 3.61
C LYS A 12 16.03 -20.27 4.45
N PHE A 13 15.77 -21.54 4.70
CA PHE A 13 14.62 -22.00 5.47
C PHE A 13 15.10 -22.85 6.64
N ASP A 14 14.36 -22.82 7.75
CA ASP A 14 14.55 -23.76 8.85
C ASP A 14 13.95 -25.14 8.53
N GLU A 15 14.06 -26.07 9.47
CA GLU A 15 13.52 -27.43 9.36
C GLU A 15 11.99 -27.49 9.22
N ASN A 16 11.29 -26.43 9.59
CA ASN A 16 9.83 -26.29 9.50
C ASN A 16 9.39 -25.54 8.22
N GLY A 17 10.34 -25.20 7.32
CA GLY A 17 10.07 -24.46 6.09
C GLY A 17 9.79 -22.95 6.29
N ARG A 18 10.19 -22.38 7.44
CA ARG A 18 10.09 -20.93 7.70
C ARG A 18 11.27 -20.21 7.08
N LEU A 19 11.01 -19.10 6.41
CA LEU A 19 12.08 -18.24 5.88
C LEU A 19 12.84 -17.57 7.01
N ILE A 20 14.16 -17.87 7.11
CA ILE A 20 15.05 -17.36 8.18
C ILE A 20 16.14 -16.42 7.68
N ASP A 21 16.45 -16.43 6.37
CA ASP A 21 17.40 -15.50 5.74
C ASP A 21 16.95 -15.23 4.31
N PHE A 22 17.07 -14.00 3.88
CA PHE A 22 16.73 -13.56 2.54
C PHE A 22 17.66 -12.44 2.09
N LYS A 23 18.20 -12.58 0.89
CA LYS A 23 19.07 -11.56 0.28
C LYS A 23 18.69 -11.36 -1.17
N ILE A 24 18.70 -10.11 -1.60
CA ILE A 24 18.62 -9.75 -3.03
C ILE A 24 20.01 -9.93 -3.64
N ASP A 25 20.05 -10.63 -4.78
CA ASP A 25 21.24 -10.91 -5.56
C ASP A 25 20.95 -10.62 -7.03
N CYS A 26 21.25 -9.41 -7.46
CA CYS A 26 20.96 -8.95 -8.81
C CYS A 26 22.15 -8.19 -9.41
N PRO A 27 22.25 -8.13 -10.75
CA PRO A 27 23.28 -7.33 -11.42
C PRO A 27 23.03 -5.83 -11.20
N GLU A 28 24.11 -5.03 -11.20
CA GLU A 28 24.06 -3.59 -10.99
C GLU A 28 23.21 -2.83 -12.03
N ASN A 29 22.99 -3.44 -13.20
CA ASN A 29 22.16 -2.86 -14.26
C ASN A 29 20.77 -3.55 -14.38
N PHE A 30 20.27 -4.12 -13.28
CA PHE A 30 18.94 -4.71 -13.24
C PHE A 30 17.86 -3.70 -13.63
N ASN A 31 16.95 -4.13 -14.52
CA ASN A 31 15.78 -3.35 -14.93
C ASN A 31 14.55 -4.27 -15.02
N PHE A 32 13.51 -3.95 -14.25
CA PHE A 32 12.30 -4.77 -14.18
C PHE A 32 11.65 -5.02 -15.54
N GLY A 33 11.62 -4.02 -16.43
CA GLY A 33 11.01 -4.14 -17.75
C GLY A 33 11.69 -5.21 -18.62
N TYR A 34 13.02 -5.21 -18.64
CA TYR A 34 13.79 -6.17 -19.46
C TYR A 34 14.02 -7.50 -18.75
N ASP A 35 14.49 -7.42 -17.50
CA ASP A 35 15.02 -8.60 -16.79
C ASP A 35 13.91 -9.47 -16.18
N VAL A 36 12.66 -8.93 -16.10
CA VAL A 36 11.49 -9.68 -15.64
C VAL A 36 10.45 -9.80 -16.75
N VAL A 37 9.89 -8.69 -17.23
CA VAL A 37 8.75 -8.74 -18.18
C VAL A 37 9.18 -9.32 -19.52
N ASP A 38 10.23 -8.80 -20.13
CA ASP A 38 10.72 -9.30 -21.43
C ASP A 38 11.32 -10.70 -21.32
N ALA A 39 11.98 -10.99 -20.20
CA ALA A 39 12.55 -12.34 -19.96
C ALA A 39 11.46 -13.41 -19.87
N ILE A 40 10.35 -13.14 -19.15
CA ILE A 40 9.21 -14.07 -19.10
C ILE A 40 8.51 -14.12 -20.46
N ALA A 41 8.30 -12.99 -21.13
CA ALA A 41 7.69 -12.92 -22.47
C ALA A 41 8.46 -13.74 -23.51
N SER A 42 9.78 -13.75 -23.41
CA SER A 42 10.63 -14.54 -24.31
C SER A 42 10.56 -16.05 -24.02
N ALA A 43 10.49 -16.42 -22.74
CA ALA A 43 10.53 -17.81 -22.35
C ALA A 43 9.16 -18.51 -22.35
N GLU A 44 8.11 -17.78 -21.98
CA GLU A 44 6.73 -18.25 -21.85
C GLU A 44 5.75 -17.20 -22.41
N PRO A 45 5.74 -16.97 -23.75
CA PRO A 45 5.01 -15.85 -24.37
C PRO A 45 3.50 -15.85 -24.08
N ASP A 46 2.90 -17.02 -23.95
CA ASP A 46 1.47 -17.20 -23.71
C ASP A 46 1.08 -17.16 -22.23
N LYS A 47 2.07 -17.01 -21.32
CA LYS A 47 1.81 -16.93 -19.89
C LYS A 47 1.02 -15.69 -19.56
N LYS A 48 -0.09 -15.86 -18.82
CA LYS A 48 -0.95 -14.75 -18.40
C LYS A 48 -0.21 -13.82 -17.43
N ALA A 49 -0.26 -12.52 -17.71
CA ALA A 49 0.30 -11.48 -16.86
C ALA A 49 -0.81 -10.72 -16.11
N LEU A 50 -1.93 -10.45 -16.80
CA LEU A 50 -3.00 -9.60 -16.31
C LEU A 50 -4.36 -10.09 -16.83
N ILE A 51 -5.36 -10.15 -15.94
CA ILE A 51 -6.77 -10.28 -16.31
C ILE A 51 -7.46 -9.00 -15.85
N TYR A 52 -8.05 -8.28 -16.78
CA TYR A 52 -8.79 -7.03 -16.56
C TYR A 52 -10.28 -7.27 -16.74
N LEU A 53 -11.07 -6.73 -15.83
CA LEU A 53 -12.52 -6.67 -15.90
C LEU A 53 -12.97 -5.29 -15.42
N ASP A 54 -13.90 -4.63 -16.13
CA ASP A 54 -14.56 -3.43 -15.64
C ASP A 54 -15.99 -3.71 -15.15
N GLU A 55 -16.60 -2.72 -14.50
CA GLU A 55 -17.97 -2.82 -13.97
C GLU A 55 -19.04 -2.95 -15.06
N ASN A 56 -18.72 -2.65 -16.33
CA ASN A 56 -19.62 -2.80 -17.48
C ASN A 56 -19.49 -4.19 -18.13
N GLY A 57 -18.61 -5.05 -17.59
CA GLY A 57 -18.38 -6.41 -18.08
C GLY A 57 -17.38 -6.50 -19.25
N TYR A 58 -16.66 -5.41 -19.57
CA TYR A 58 -15.57 -5.51 -20.54
C TYR A 58 -14.39 -6.25 -19.90
N GLU A 59 -13.98 -7.33 -20.56
CA GLU A 59 -12.90 -8.21 -20.10
C GLU A 59 -11.77 -8.27 -21.12
N ARG A 60 -10.54 -8.30 -20.61
CA ARG A 60 -9.35 -8.54 -21.43
C ARG A 60 -8.26 -9.26 -20.63
N THR A 61 -7.73 -10.31 -21.19
CA THR A 61 -6.54 -11.01 -20.67
C THR A 61 -5.32 -10.58 -21.47
N PHE A 62 -4.22 -10.29 -20.78
CA PHE A 62 -2.94 -9.97 -21.37
C PHE A 62 -1.92 -11.04 -21.01
N THR A 63 -1.15 -11.49 -21.99
CA THR A 63 0.04 -12.31 -21.78
C THR A 63 1.26 -11.44 -21.46
N PHE A 64 2.34 -12.05 -20.93
CA PHE A 64 3.61 -11.33 -20.78
C PHE A 64 4.15 -10.82 -22.12
N LYS A 65 3.95 -11.56 -23.20
CA LYS A 65 4.34 -11.11 -24.55
C LYS A 65 3.61 -9.84 -24.97
N GLU A 66 2.30 -9.77 -24.74
CA GLU A 66 1.53 -8.57 -25.06
C GLU A 66 1.95 -7.36 -24.18
N ILE A 67 2.19 -7.57 -22.89
CA ILE A 67 2.71 -6.51 -22.01
C ILE A 67 4.09 -6.04 -22.45
N SER A 68 4.99 -6.96 -22.80
CA SER A 68 6.32 -6.65 -23.32
C SER A 68 6.24 -5.82 -24.60
N ASP A 69 5.43 -6.24 -25.58
CA ASP A 69 5.26 -5.54 -26.86
C ASP A 69 4.64 -4.16 -26.67
N LEU A 70 3.55 -4.05 -25.90
CA LEU A 70 2.88 -2.78 -25.61
C LEU A 70 3.80 -1.82 -24.84
N SER A 71 4.57 -2.33 -23.88
CA SER A 71 5.52 -1.49 -23.15
C SER A 71 6.66 -0.99 -24.03
N SER A 72 7.17 -1.81 -24.95
CA SER A 72 8.20 -1.40 -25.91
C SER A 72 7.67 -0.34 -26.91
N LYS A 73 6.45 -0.54 -27.43
CA LYS A 73 5.76 0.46 -28.27
C LYS A 73 5.56 1.78 -27.52
N THR A 74 5.13 1.70 -26.26
CA THR A 74 4.94 2.88 -25.42
C THR A 74 6.28 3.58 -25.14
N ALA A 75 7.35 2.84 -24.89
CA ALA A 75 8.69 3.38 -24.68
C ALA A 75 9.21 4.11 -25.93
N ASN A 76 9.05 3.52 -27.11
CA ASN A 76 9.40 4.13 -28.38
C ASN A 76 8.65 5.46 -28.58
N PHE A 77 7.33 5.44 -28.37
CA PHE A 77 6.50 6.64 -28.52
C PHE A 77 6.91 7.74 -27.54
N LEU A 78 7.01 7.43 -26.24
CA LEU A 78 7.36 8.40 -25.21
C LEU A 78 8.76 9.00 -25.45
N THR A 79 9.73 8.19 -25.88
CA THR A 79 11.08 8.68 -26.23
C THR A 79 11.05 9.63 -27.41
N LYS A 80 10.26 9.34 -28.46
CA LYS A 80 10.00 10.27 -29.57
C LYS A 80 9.33 11.57 -29.12
N GLN A 81 8.51 11.53 -28.07
CA GLN A 81 7.91 12.71 -27.46
C GLN A 81 8.87 13.47 -26.53
N GLY A 82 10.12 13.01 -26.37
CA GLY A 82 11.18 13.66 -25.62
C GLY A 82 11.29 13.23 -24.16
N ILE A 83 10.61 12.16 -23.74
CA ILE A 83 10.81 11.55 -22.42
C ILE A 83 12.13 10.78 -22.41
N LYS A 84 12.95 11.02 -21.40
CA LYS A 84 14.30 10.45 -21.26
C LYS A 84 14.49 9.80 -19.91
N LYS A 85 15.57 9.06 -19.74
CA LYS A 85 16.06 8.54 -18.46
C LYS A 85 16.13 9.65 -17.41
N GLY A 86 15.59 9.39 -16.22
CA GLY A 86 15.51 10.31 -15.10
C GLY A 86 14.33 11.30 -15.13
N ASP A 87 13.65 11.47 -16.27
CA ASP A 87 12.44 12.30 -16.34
C ASP A 87 11.32 11.70 -15.46
N LYS A 88 10.63 12.55 -14.71
CA LYS A 88 9.51 12.14 -13.87
C LYS A 88 8.20 12.23 -14.66
N VAL A 89 7.46 11.12 -14.70
CA VAL A 89 6.19 11.01 -15.44
C VAL A 89 5.08 10.57 -14.49
N MET A 90 4.08 11.44 -14.29
CA MET A 90 2.95 11.15 -13.41
C MET A 90 1.90 10.29 -14.11
N LEU A 91 1.41 9.25 -13.41
CA LEU A 91 0.41 8.31 -13.90
C LEU A 91 -0.88 8.44 -13.08
N ILE A 92 -1.97 8.93 -13.70
CA ILE A 92 -3.30 9.04 -13.08
C ILE A 92 -4.28 8.14 -13.87
N LEU A 93 -4.08 6.82 -13.75
CA LEU A 93 -4.72 5.82 -14.62
C LEU A 93 -5.75 4.94 -13.91
N LYS A 94 -6.20 5.31 -12.69
CA LYS A 94 -7.17 4.52 -11.92
C LYS A 94 -6.72 3.05 -11.84
N ARG A 95 -7.57 2.15 -12.33
CA ARG A 95 -7.26 0.72 -12.50
C ARG A 95 -7.28 0.32 -13.97
N ASN A 96 -7.17 1.29 -14.89
CA ASN A 96 -7.12 1.05 -16.34
C ASN A 96 -5.91 0.16 -16.69
N TYR A 97 -6.09 -0.85 -17.54
CA TYR A 97 -5.02 -1.78 -17.90
C TYR A 97 -3.82 -1.12 -18.58
N GLU A 98 -3.99 0.05 -19.10
CA GLU A 98 -2.96 0.89 -19.70
C GLU A 98 -1.84 1.26 -18.69
N TYR A 99 -2.16 1.25 -17.40
CA TYR A 99 -1.18 1.47 -16.34
C TYR A 99 -0.01 0.47 -16.41
N TRP A 100 -0.29 -0.82 -16.61
CA TRP A 100 0.73 -1.88 -16.52
C TRP A 100 1.76 -1.81 -17.62
N TYR A 101 1.37 -1.64 -18.88
CA TYR A 101 2.33 -1.49 -19.96
C TYR A 101 3.01 -0.12 -19.95
N THR A 102 2.32 0.93 -19.50
CA THR A 102 2.90 2.28 -19.40
C THR A 102 3.96 2.37 -18.32
N ILE A 103 3.70 1.87 -17.11
CA ILE A 103 4.71 1.87 -16.05
C ILE A 103 5.92 1.01 -16.43
N THR A 104 5.70 -0.14 -17.07
CA THR A 104 6.78 -0.99 -17.61
C THR A 104 7.60 -0.25 -18.67
N ALA A 105 6.95 0.53 -19.54
CA ALA A 105 7.65 1.36 -20.52
C ALA A 105 8.54 2.42 -19.87
N LEU A 106 8.04 3.10 -18.82
CA LEU A 106 8.84 4.08 -18.08
C LEU A 106 10.07 3.42 -17.45
N HIS A 107 9.92 2.21 -16.91
CA HIS A 107 11.06 1.45 -16.39
C HIS A 107 12.06 1.08 -17.48
N LYS A 108 11.62 0.69 -18.69
CA LYS A 108 12.49 0.44 -19.84
C LYS A 108 13.27 1.70 -20.25
N ILE A 109 12.62 2.86 -20.28
CA ILE A 109 13.26 4.14 -20.59
C ILE A 109 14.25 4.55 -19.48
N GLY A 110 14.09 4.06 -18.25
CA GLY A 110 14.76 4.56 -17.04
C GLY A 110 14.17 5.88 -16.56
N ALA A 111 12.92 6.20 -16.94
CA ALA A 111 12.17 7.31 -16.42
C ALA A 111 11.53 6.97 -15.07
N VAL A 112 11.37 7.95 -14.20
CA VAL A 112 10.79 7.76 -12.87
C VAL A 112 9.27 7.78 -12.96
N ALA A 113 8.63 6.66 -12.66
CA ALA A 113 7.19 6.58 -12.59
C ALA A 113 6.67 7.28 -11.32
N VAL A 114 5.63 8.11 -11.45
CA VAL A 114 4.98 8.81 -10.33
C VAL A 114 3.49 8.45 -10.30
N PRO A 115 3.11 7.28 -9.76
CA PRO A 115 1.72 6.90 -9.64
C PRO A 115 0.95 7.85 -8.74
N ALA A 116 -0.25 8.26 -9.16
CA ALA A 116 -1.11 9.16 -8.43
C ALA A 116 -2.58 8.75 -8.57
N THR A 117 -3.35 8.96 -7.49
CA THR A 117 -4.77 8.61 -7.50
C THR A 117 -5.58 9.55 -8.37
N HIS A 118 -6.59 9.00 -9.02
CA HIS A 118 -7.57 9.74 -9.82
C HIS A 118 -8.44 10.71 -8.99
N LEU A 119 -8.37 10.64 -7.67
CA LEU A 119 -9.14 11.50 -6.76
C LEU A 119 -8.49 12.87 -6.53
N LEU A 120 -7.28 13.11 -7.04
CA LEU A 120 -6.60 14.40 -6.95
C LEU A 120 -7.42 15.50 -7.63
N LYS A 121 -7.40 16.70 -7.02
CA LYS A 121 -7.92 17.93 -7.59
C LYS A 121 -6.79 18.71 -8.28
N THR A 122 -7.14 19.75 -9.03
CA THR A 122 -6.18 20.59 -9.75
C THR A 122 -5.03 21.07 -8.87
N GLU A 123 -5.31 21.61 -7.68
CA GLU A 123 -4.25 22.13 -6.77
C GLU A 123 -3.35 21.02 -6.23
N ASP A 124 -3.89 19.83 -6.00
CA ASP A 124 -3.12 18.66 -5.58
C ASP A 124 -2.12 18.22 -6.67
N ILE A 125 -2.54 18.31 -7.94
CA ILE A 125 -1.71 17.99 -9.10
C ILE A 125 -0.64 19.06 -9.26
N VAL A 126 -1.00 20.34 -9.21
CA VAL A 126 -0.07 21.48 -9.31
C VAL A 126 1.04 21.37 -8.26
N TYR A 127 0.66 21.10 -7.01
CA TYR A 127 1.64 20.93 -5.93
C TYR A 127 2.65 19.83 -6.26
N ARG A 128 2.15 18.63 -6.62
CA ARG A 128 3.02 17.47 -6.89
C ARG A 128 3.90 17.66 -8.12
N VAL A 129 3.33 18.23 -9.18
CA VAL A 129 4.08 18.51 -10.42
C VAL A 129 5.23 19.47 -10.15
N ASN A 130 4.98 20.56 -9.43
CA ASN A 130 6.00 21.57 -9.14
C ASN A 130 6.99 21.12 -8.05
N CYS A 131 6.56 20.28 -7.11
CA CYS A 131 7.42 19.77 -6.02
C CYS A 131 8.60 18.94 -6.53
N ILE A 132 8.40 18.18 -7.61
CA ILE A 132 9.40 17.23 -8.11
C ILE A 132 9.70 17.40 -9.60
N ASP A 133 9.29 18.51 -10.24
CA ASP A 133 9.53 18.80 -11.66
C ASP A 133 9.02 17.69 -12.59
N VAL A 134 7.72 17.37 -12.51
CA VAL A 134 7.10 16.40 -13.40
C VAL A 134 7.08 16.93 -14.83
N LYS A 135 7.64 16.16 -15.76
CA LYS A 135 7.74 16.55 -17.18
C LYS A 135 6.51 16.21 -18.00
N ALA A 136 5.84 15.13 -17.66
CA ALA A 136 4.65 14.68 -18.37
C ALA A 136 3.63 14.05 -17.42
N VAL A 137 2.34 14.15 -17.79
CA VAL A 137 1.24 13.44 -17.13
C VAL A 137 0.57 12.51 -18.15
N ILE A 138 0.36 11.26 -17.75
CA ILE A 138 -0.44 10.28 -18.49
C ILE A 138 -1.66 9.96 -17.63
N CYS A 139 -2.87 10.26 -18.12
CA CYS A 139 -4.09 10.08 -17.33
C CYS A 139 -5.18 9.33 -18.10
N THR A 140 -6.20 8.87 -17.37
CA THR A 140 -7.45 8.47 -18.03
C THR A 140 -8.10 9.66 -18.71
N GLY A 141 -8.72 9.44 -19.88
CA GLY A 141 -9.47 10.48 -20.61
C GLY A 141 -10.85 10.81 -20.01
N GLU A 142 -11.16 10.29 -18.81
CA GLU A 142 -12.40 10.60 -18.11
C GLU A 142 -12.47 12.09 -17.72
N ASP A 143 -13.65 12.67 -17.88
CA ASP A 143 -13.88 14.12 -17.87
C ASP A 143 -13.30 14.83 -16.64
N ARG A 144 -13.52 14.29 -15.43
CA ARG A 144 -13.01 14.92 -14.21
C ARG A 144 -11.49 14.91 -14.11
N VAL A 145 -10.86 13.77 -14.41
CA VAL A 145 -9.41 13.61 -14.27
C VAL A 145 -8.68 14.43 -15.30
N SER A 146 -9.05 14.29 -16.58
CA SER A 146 -8.44 15.03 -17.67
C SER A 146 -8.62 16.54 -17.52
N HIS A 147 -9.78 17.01 -17.04
CA HIS A 147 -10.03 18.41 -16.75
C HIS A 147 -9.07 18.96 -15.68
N CYS A 148 -8.94 18.29 -14.52
CA CYS A 148 -8.01 18.70 -13.45
C CYS A 148 -6.56 18.73 -13.94
N VAL A 149 -6.15 17.75 -14.77
CA VAL A 149 -4.81 17.71 -15.37
C VAL A 149 -4.60 18.86 -16.36
N TYR A 150 -5.59 19.15 -17.21
CA TYR A 150 -5.50 20.24 -18.17
C TYR A 150 -5.36 21.60 -17.48
N GLU A 151 -6.19 21.87 -16.49
CA GLU A 151 -6.13 23.13 -15.72
C GLU A 151 -4.79 23.29 -14.98
N SER A 152 -4.20 22.17 -14.49
CA SER A 152 -2.93 22.22 -13.76
C SER A 152 -1.77 22.68 -14.65
N LYS A 153 -1.82 22.41 -15.96
CA LYS A 153 -0.75 22.74 -16.90
C LYS A 153 -0.41 24.24 -16.91
N ALA A 154 -1.43 25.11 -16.84
CA ALA A 154 -1.22 26.55 -16.84
C ALA A 154 -0.44 27.08 -15.62
N LYS A 155 -0.39 26.28 -14.52
CA LYS A 155 0.28 26.62 -13.26
C LYS A 155 1.59 25.84 -13.06
N CYS A 156 2.04 25.09 -14.08
CA CYS A 156 3.19 24.18 -13.99
C CYS A 156 4.13 24.41 -15.18
N GLU A 157 5.18 25.20 -14.99
CA GLU A 157 6.12 25.58 -16.07
C GLU A 157 6.86 24.37 -16.67
N ASN A 158 7.23 23.39 -15.84
CA ASN A 158 7.99 22.20 -16.27
C ASN A 158 7.12 21.11 -16.90
N LEU A 159 5.78 21.22 -16.82
CA LEU A 159 4.87 20.25 -17.41
C LEU A 159 4.73 20.43 -18.92
N GLN A 160 5.49 19.64 -19.68
CA GLN A 160 5.61 19.81 -21.14
C GLN A 160 4.55 19.04 -21.92
N LYS A 161 4.18 17.83 -21.48
CA LYS A 161 3.35 16.89 -22.24
C LYS A 161 2.17 16.38 -21.43
N LEU A 162 1.01 16.31 -22.07
CA LEU A 162 -0.19 15.68 -21.55
C LEU A 162 -0.60 14.53 -22.48
N PHE A 163 -0.76 13.35 -21.89
CA PHE A 163 -1.24 12.16 -22.58
C PHE A 163 -2.51 11.64 -21.90
N CYS A 164 -3.42 11.10 -22.69
CA CYS A 164 -4.62 10.44 -22.18
C CYS A 164 -4.78 9.05 -22.81
N VAL A 165 -5.61 8.22 -22.20
CA VAL A 165 -6.01 6.92 -22.72
C VAL A 165 -7.54 6.81 -22.80
N ARG A 166 -8.04 5.89 -23.64
CA ARG A 166 -9.45 5.50 -23.79
C ARG A 166 -10.40 6.54 -24.42
N LYS A 167 -10.17 7.82 -24.25
CA LYS A 167 -11.02 8.89 -24.77
C LYS A 167 -10.17 10.02 -25.32
N ASP A 168 -10.56 10.59 -26.45
CA ASP A 168 -9.93 11.79 -27.00
C ASP A 168 -10.26 12.99 -26.12
N VAL A 169 -9.24 13.77 -25.78
CA VAL A 169 -9.36 14.98 -24.97
C VAL A 169 -8.56 16.10 -25.63
N ASP A 170 -9.17 17.25 -25.80
CA ASP A 170 -8.51 18.41 -26.37
C ASP A 170 -7.28 18.84 -25.57
N GLY A 171 -6.16 19.05 -26.24
CA GLY A 171 -4.88 19.40 -25.61
C GLY A 171 -4.07 18.21 -25.11
N PHE A 172 -4.55 16.98 -25.29
CA PHE A 172 -3.85 15.74 -24.95
C PHE A 172 -3.48 14.95 -26.21
N ILE A 173 -2.44 14.16 -26.10
CA ILE A 173 -2.11 13.14 -27.11
C ILE A 173 -2.70 11.82 -26.62
N ARG A 174 -3.48 11.15 -27.48
CA ARG A 174 -4.10 9.86 -27.20
C ARG A 174 -3.06 8.74 -27.26
N LEU A 175 -2.55 8.30 -26.09
CA LEU A 175 -1.43 7.36 -25.97
C LEU A 175 -1.78 5.98 -26.55
N ASP A 176 -2.90 5.38 -26.15
CA ASP A 176 -3.34 4.04 -26.57
C ASP A 176 -3.60 3.93 -28.08
N GLU A 177 -3.90 5.03 -28.76
CA GLU A 177 -3.97 5.08 -30.21
C GLU A 177 -2.59 5.31 -30.84
N ALA A 178 -1.81 6.26 -30.31
CA ALA A 178 -0.52 6.64 -30.88
C ALA A 178 0.51 5.49 -30.88
N ILE A 179 0.47 4.62 -29.87
CA ILE A 179 1.40 3.48 -29.79
C ILE A 179 1.11 2.36 -30.79
N LYS A 180 -0.07 2.33 -31.45
CA LYS A 180 -0.46 1.24 -32.37
C LYS A 180 0.50 1.10 -33.55
N THR A 181 1.07 2.20 -34.02
CA THR A 181 1.98 2.25 -35.16
C THR A 181 3.46 2.14 -34.79
N GLU A 182 3.76 2.09 -33.49
CA GLU A 182 5.13 2.02 -32.99
C GLU A 182 5.69 0.58 -33.08
N SER A 183 7.03 0.48 -33.18
CA SER A 183 7.73 -0.80 -33.12
C SER A 183 7.62 -1.41 -31.71
N ALA A 184 7.48 -2.73 -31.66
CA ALA A 184 7.63 -3.50 -30.43
C ALA A 184 9.10 -3.81 -30.08
N ASP A 185 10.04 -3.40 -30.92
CA ASP A 185 11.47 -3.49 -30.64
C ASP A 185 11.95 -2.15 -30.05
N PHE A 186 12.49 -2.23 -28.83
CA PHE A 186 13.01 -1.06 -28.10
C PHE A 186 14.38 -1.43 -27.52
N GLU A 187 15.39 -0.64 -27.88
CA GLU A 187 16.76 -0.87 -27.44
C GLU A 187 16.89 -0.68 -25.92
N ARG A 188 17.61 -1.61 -25.26
CA ARG A 188 17.82 -1.55 -23.81
C ARG A 188 18.57 -0.28 -23.42
N VAL A 189 17.94 0.51 -22.57
CA VAL A 189 18.58 1.65 -21.90
C VAL A 189 19.35 1.13 -20.70
N ASP A 190 20.61 1.55 -20.57
CA ASP A 190 21.41 1.22 -19.39
C ASP A 190 20.92 1.98 -18.17
N THR A 191 20.47 1.23 -17.15
CA THR A 191 20.03 1.74 -15.86
C THR A 191 20.86 1.10 -14.74
N LYS A 192 21.04 1.82 -13.64
CA LYS A 192 21.72 1.29 -12.44
C LYS A 192 20.73 1.06 -11.32
N ILE A 193 21.03 0.08 -10.46
CA ILE A 193 20.11 -0.30 -9.36
C ILE A 193 19.90 0.81 -8.32
N ASP A 194 20.82 1.74 -8.18
CA ASP A 194 20.75 2.89 -7.27
C ASP A 194 20.04 4.11 -7.87
N GLU A 195 19.71 4.09 -9.16
CA GLU A 195 18.98 5.18 -9.80
C GLU A 195 17.49 5.20 -9.40
N PRO A 196 16.86 6.40 -9.37
CA PRO A 196 15.44 6.53 -9.11
C PRO A 196 14.58 5.73 -10.09
N PHE A 197 13.62 4.97 -9.55
CA PHE A 197 12.76 4.06 -10.29
C PHE A 197 11.28 4.44 -10.21
N ILE A 198 10.80 4.70 -9.00
CA ILE A 198 9.41 5.05 -8.72
C ILE A 198 9.33 6.04 -7.57
N LEU A 199 8.36 6.95 -7.64
CA LEU A 199 8.14 7.96 -6.62
C LEU A 199 6.67 8.00 -6.22
N TYR A 200 6.42 7.94 -4.93
CA TYR A 200 5.09 8.10 -4.33
C TYR A 200 5.00 9.36 -3.50
N PHE A 201 3.80 9.91 -3.37
CA PHE A 201 3.52 10.95 -2.39
C PHE A 201 2.78 10.37 -1.18
N THR A 202 3.31 10.60 0.02
CA THR A 202 2.67 10.20 1.28
C THR A 202 1.91 11.37 1.89
N SER A 203 0.77 11.09 2.52
CA SER A 203 0.08 12.08 3.35
C SER A 203 0.90 12.32 4.62
N GLY A 204 1.66 13.40 4.65
CA GLY A 204 2.34 13.82 5.87
C GLY A 204 1.34 14.17 6.98
N THR A 205 1.72 13.92 8.23
CA THR A 205 0.91 14.30 9.42
C THR A 205 0.88 15.82 9.66
N THR A 206 1.76 16.58 9.02
CA THR A 206 2.04 17.99 9.32
C THR A 206 1.98 18.93 8.11
N GLY A 207 1.22 18.61 7.04
CA GLY A 207 1.12 19.52 5.90
C GLY A 207 0.99 18.85 4.54
N TYR A 208 1.65 19.40 3.54
CA TYR A 208 1.63 18.89 2.17
C TYR A 208 2.25 17.49 2.05
N PRO A 209 1.76 16.67 1.09
CA PRO A 209 2.31 15.34 0.85
C PRO A 209 3.81 15.38 0.52
N LYS A 210 4.57 14.45 1.08
CA LYS A 210 6.02 14.35 0.85
C LYS A 210 6.33 13.30 -0.22
N PRO A 211 7.28 13.56 -1.15
CA PRO A 211 7.73 12.57 -2.11
C PRO A 211 8.60 11.52 -1.43
N VAL A 212 8.41 10.26 -1.82
CA VAL A 212 9.17 9.08 -1.38
C VAL A 212 9.68 8.39 -2.64
N THR A 213 10.99 8.35 -2.81
CA THR A 213 11.63 7.81 -4.01
C THR A 213 12.30 6.48 -3.71
N HIS A 214 12.03 5.46 -4.54
CA HIS A 214 12.70 4.16 -4.52
C HIS A 214 13.54 3.96 -5.77
N ASN A 215 14.59 3.14 -5.64
CA ASN A 215 15.47 2.73 -6.71
C ASN A 215 15.05 1.40 -7.37
N HIS A 216 15.86 0.88 -8.29
CA HIS A 216 15.57 -0.35 -9.04
C HIS A 216 15.61 -1.64 -8.19
N THR A 217 16.01 -1.60 -6.90
CA THR A 217 15.91 -2.77 -6.01
C THR A 217 14.49 -2.96 -5.44
N TYR A 218 13.66 -1.91 -5.47
CA TYR A 218 12.29 -1.94 -4.92
C TYR A 218 11.42 -3.10 -5.44
N PRO A 219 11.36 -3.39 -6.76
CA PRO A 219 10.65 -4.56 -7.26
C PRO A 219 11.12 -5.87 -6.65
N LEU A 220 12.43 -6.02 -6.44
CA LEU A 220 13.03 -7.25 -5.92
C LEU A 220 12.72 -7.45 -4.43
N ALA A 221 12.65 -6.37 -3.64
CA ALA A 221 12.24 -6.44 -2.24
C ALA A 221 10.78 -6.92 -2.09
N HIS A 222 9.94 -6.71 -3.10
CA HIS A 222 8.58 -7.26 -3.14
C HIS A 222 8.52 -8.78 -3.39
N ILE A 223 9.63 -9.46 -3.60
CA ILE A 223 9.66 -10.92 -3.58
C ILE A 223 9.17 -11.45 -2.24
N ILE A 224 9.61 -10.85 -1.12
CA ILE A 224 9.12 -11.23 0.22
C ILE A 224 7.62 -11.00 0.34
N THR A 225 7.15 -9.85 -0.12
CA THR A 225 5.72 -9.50 -0.08
C THR A 225 4.87 -10.54 -0.83
N ALA A 226 5.29 -10.91 -2.03
CA ALA A 226 4.51 -11.78 -2.90
C ALA A 226 4.69 -13.28 -2.58
N ALA A 227 5.95 -13.78 -2.59
CA ALA A 227 6.24 -15.20 -2.42
C ALA A 227 6.02 -15.68 -0.99
N TYR A 228 6.40 -14.87 0.01
CA TYR A 228 6.54 -15.33 1.39
C TYR A 228 5.50 -14.74 2.36
N TRP A 229 4.77 -13.69 1.95
CA TRP A 229 3.66 -13.17 2.74
C TRP A 229 2.31 -13.36 2.06
N GLN A 230 2.16 -13.03 0.77
CA GLN A 230 0.92 -13.26 0.02
C GLN A 230 0.82 -14.70 -0.53
N ASN A 231 1.90 -15.46 -0.45
CA ASN A 231 1.99 -16.86 -0.88
C ASN A 231 1.57 -17.09 -2.33
N VAL A 232 1.82 -16.11 -3.21
CA VAL A 232 1.50 -16.28 -4.63
C VAL A 232 2.37 -17.37 -5.26
N LYS A 233 1.82 -18.09 -6.22
CA LYS A 233 2.48 -19.21 -6.89
C LYS A 233 2.54 -18.97 -8.39
N ASP A 234 3.55 -19.56 -9.03
CA ASP A 234 3.65 -19.59 -10.49
C ASP A 234 2.36 -20.12 -11.12
N GLY A 235 1.86 -19.41 -12.14
CA GLY A 235 0.58 -19.74 -12.80
C GLY A 235 -0.68 -19.42 -11.98
N GLY A 236 -0.57 -18.89 -10.77
CA GLY A 236 -1.69 -18.45 -9.95
C GLY A 236 -2.33 -17.15 -10.45
N LEU A 237 -3.43 -16.74 -9.79
CA LEU A 237 -4.11 -15.48 -10.02
C LEU A 237 -4.26 -14.74 -8.70
N HIS A 238 -3.64 -13.56 -8.59
CA HIS A 238 -3.68 -12.73 -7.39
C HIS A 238 -4.58 -11.52 -7.56
N LEU A 239 -5.45 -11.27 -6.57
CA LEU A 239 -6.25 -10.05 -6.49
C LEU A 239 -5.84 -9.21 -5.28
N THR A 240 -5.36 -7.99 -5.52
CA THR A 240 -5.22 -6.96 -4.48
C THR A 240 -6.23 -5.84 -4.72
N VAL A 241 -7.02 -5.52 -3.70
CA VAL A 241 -7.94 -4.37 -3.74
C VAL A 241 -7.17 -3.10 -3.40
N SER A 242 -6.80 -2.35 -4.43
CA SER A 242 -6.12 -1.06 -4.31
C SER A 242 -6.24 -0.27 -5.62
N ASP A 243 -6.22 1.06 -5.51
CA ASP A 243 -6.00 1.97 -6.65
C ASP A 243 -4.52 1.98 -7.04
N THR A 244 -4.21 2.16 -8.34
CA THR A 244 -2.83 2.15 -8.84
C THR A 244 -2.00 3.35 -8.38
N GLY A 245 -2.64 4.43 -7.94
CA GLY A 245 -1.98 5.61 -7.40
C GLY A 245 -1.40 5.47 -5.99
N TRP A 246 -1.56 4.31 -5.34
CA TRP A 246 -1.07 4.05 -3.99
C TRP A 246 0.06 3.03 -3.97
N GLY A 247 1.00 3.18 -3.04
CA GLY A 247 2.09 2.22 -2.83
C GLY A 247 1.62 0.77 -2.69
N LYS A 248 0.42 0.53 -2.14
CA LYS A 248 -0.18 -0.81 -2.05
C LYS A 248 -0.36 -1.51 -3.41
N ALA A 249 -0.45 -0.77 -4.52
CA ALA A 249 -0.47 -1.37 -5.85
C ALA A 249 0.85 -2.07 -6.18
N SER A 250 1.99 -1.50 -5.79
CA SER A 250 3.30 -2.15 -5.94
C SER A 250 3.41 -3.43 -5.10
N TRP A 251 2.73 -3.48 -3.96
CA TRP A 251 2.74 -4.66 -3.08
C TRP A 251 1.96 -5.85 -3.64
N GLY A 252 0.95 -5.62 -4.49
CA GLY A 252 0.05 -6.70 -4.88
C GLY A 252 -0.47 -6.67 -6.31
N LYS A 253 0.01 -5.76 -7.17
CA LYS A 253 -0.56 -5.66 -8.53
C LYS A 253 0.46 -5.67 -9.66
N ILE A 254 1.77 -5.88 -9.37
CA ILE A 254 2.76 -5.85 -10.44
C ILE A 254 4.06 -6.58 -10.06
N TYR A 255 4.89 -6.01 -9.18
CA TYR A 255 6.30 -6.40 -9.08
C TYR A 255 6.52 -7.82 -8.56
N GLY A 256 6.20 -8.06 -7.31
CA GLY A 256 6.41 -9.37 -6.69
C GLY A 256 5.58 -10.48 -7.35
N GLN A 257 4.36 -10.17 -7.78
CA GLN A 257 3.47 -11.12 -8.46
C GLN A 257 4.08 -11.58 -9.78
N TRP A 258 4.55 -10.66 -10.61
CA TRP A 258 5.15 -10.98 -11.88
C TRP A 258 6.51 -11.68 -11.73
N LEU A 259 7.32 -11.26 -10.73
CA LEU A 259 8.54 -11.98 -10.36
C LEU A 259 8.27 -13.46 -9.97
N CYS A 260 7.13 -13.72 -9.33
CA CYS A 260 6.69 -15.07 -8.99
C CYS A 260 6.01 -15.81 -10.15
N GLY A 261 5.82 -15.18 -11.31
CA GLY A 261 5.11 -15.77 -12.46
C GLY A 261 3.59 -15.89 -12.27
N THR A 262 3.04 -15.09 -11.36
CA THR A 262 1.61 -15.03 -11.02
C THR A 262 0.93 -13.93 -11.82
N ALA A 263 -0.21 -14.23 -12.44
CA ALA A 263 -1.06 -13.22 -13.06
C ALA A 263 -1.74 -12.34 -12.00
N VAL A 264 -2.03 -11.07 -12.33
CA VAL A 264 -2.81 -10.18 -11.49
C VAL A 264 -4.22 -10.02 -12.01
N MET A 265 -5.20 -10.12 -11.11
CA MET A 265 -6.60 -9.77 -11.40
C MET A 265 -6.82 -8.30 -11.12
N VAL A 266 -7.41 -7.59 -12.07
CA VAL A 266 -7.77 -6.17 -11.95
C VAL A 266 -9.25 -6.03 -12.20
N TYR A 267 -9.96 -5.61 -11.16
CA TYR A 267 -11.35 -5.20 -11.30
C TYR A 267 -11.44 -3.68 -11.22
N ASP A 268 -11.90 -3.06 -12.29
CA ASP A 268 -12.05 -1.62 -12.43
C ASP A 268 -13.49 -1.20 -12.18
N TYR A 269 -13.73 -0.43 -11.12
CA TYR A 269 -15.05 -0.01 -10.64
C TYR A 269 -15.01 1.45 -10.18
N GLU A 270 -16.13 2.14 -10.24
CA GLU A 270 -16.28 3.49 -9.70
C GLU A 270 -16.53 3.48 -8.20
N ARG A 271 -17.44 2.61 -7.75
CA ARG A 271 -17.78 2.47 -6.34
C ARG A 271 -17.52 1.05 -5.87
N PHE A 272 -16.92 0.95 -4.69
CA PHE A 272 -16.70 -0.35 -4.06
C PHE A 272 -18.04 -1.05 -3.76
N ASN A 273 -18.13 -2.31 -4.18
CA ASN A 273 -19.22 -3.22 -3.86
C ASN A 273 -18.62 -4.57 -3.46
N SER A 274 -18.90 -5.03 -2.22
CA SER A 274 -18.38 -6.30 -1.71
C SER A 274 -18.89 -7.50 -2.51
N ASP A 275 -20.15 -7.50 -2.95
CA ASP A 275 -20.75 -8.63 -3.67
C ASP A 275 -20.08 -8.83 -5.04
N GLU A 276 -19.74 -7.71 -5.71
CA GLU A 276 -19.00 -7.76 -6.97
C GLU A 276 -17.57 -8.26 -6.78
N ILE A 277 -16.89 -7.84 -5.71
CA ILE A 277 -15.55 -8.37 -5.38
C ILE A 277 -15.63 -9.88 -5.11
N LEU A 278 -16.61 -10.34 -4.34
CA LEU A 278 -16.82 -11.76 -4.06
C LEU A 278 -17.13 -12.54 -5.34
N ARG A 279 -17.95 -12.00 -6.24
CA ARG A 279 -18.20 -12.55 -7.57
C ARG A 279 -16.91 -12.71 -8.36
N VAL A 280 -16.08 -11.65 -8.43
CA VAL A 280 -14.79 -11.68 -9.15
C VAL A 280 -13.85 -12.74 -8.55
N ILE A 281 -13.73 -12.82 -7.22
CA ILE A 281 -12.90 -13.84 -6.54
C ILE A 281 -13.33 -15.24 -6.95
N ARG A 282 -14.62 -15.54 -6.89
CA ARG A 282 -15.19 -16.85 -7.18
C ARG A 282 -15.09 -17.23 -8.65
N ASP A 283 -15.58 -16.33 -9.54
CA ASP A 283 -15.83 -16.65 -10.95
C ASP A 283 -14.53 -16.68 -11.78
N TYR A 284 -13.53 -15.89 -11.40
CA TYR A 284 -12.21 -15.88 -12.06
C TYR A 284 -11.21 -16.86 -11.45
N GLY A 285 -11.55 -17.52 -10.35
CA GLY A 285 -10.67 -18.48 -9.71
C GLY A 285 -9.44 -17.84 -9.08
N VAL A 286 -9.61 -16.72 -8.41
CA VAL A 286 -8.55 -16.05 -7.66
C VAL A 286 -7.94 -17.02 -6.65
N THR A 287 -6.62 -17.18 -6.69
CA THR A 287 -5.89 -18.14 -5.84
C THR A 287 -5.36 -17.53 -4.55
N THR A 288 -5.09 -16.23 -4.56
CA THR A 288 -4.63 -15.47 -3.38
C THR A 288 -5.26 -14.07 -3.38
N PHE A 289 -5.65 -13.61 -2.19
CA PHE A 289 -6.39 -12.34 -2.03
C PHE A 289 -5.73 -11.44 -0.99
N CYS A 290 -5.55 -10.17 -1.33
CA CYS A 290 -5.06 -9.13 -0.44
C CYS A 290 -5.99 -7.92 -0.47
N ALA A 291 -6.42 -7.47 0.70
CA ALA A 291 -7.27 -6.29 0.79
C ALA A 291 -6.94 -5.46 2.05
N PRO A 292 -7.27 -4.16 2.07
CA PRO A 292 -7.19 -3.39 3.30
C PRO A 292 -8.24 -3.85 4.31
N PRO A 293 -8.05 -3.61 5.61
CA PRO A 293 -9.00 -3.95 6.68
C PRO A 293 -10.43 -3.49 6.41
N THR A 294 -10.59 -2.31 5.83
CA THR A 294 -11.90 -1.76 5.47
C THR A 294 -12.70 -2.69 4.53
N VAL A 295 -12.04 -3.32 3.56
CA VAL A 295 -12.67 -4.27 2.63
C VAL A 295 -13.15 -5.52 3.35
N TYR A 296 -12.33 -6.09 4.24
CA TYR A 296 -12.74 -7.25 5.06
C TYR A 296 -13.92 -6.90 5.97
N ARG A 297 -13.92 -5.70 6.58
CA ARG A 297 -15.09 -5.23 7.36
C ARG A 297 -16.37 -5.18 6.53
N PHE A 298 -16.30 -4.68 5.28
CA PHE A 298 -17.46 -4.67 4.39
C PHE A 298 -17.92 -6.08 4.00
N ILE A 299 -16.99 -6.98 3.67
CA ILE A 299 -17.29 -8.38 3.34
C ILE A 299 -17.99 -9.05 4.52
N VAL A 300 -17.45 -8.94 5.73
CA VAL A 300 -18.04 -9.55 6.93
C VAL A 300 -19.41 -8.93 7.25
N LYS A 301 -19.53 -7.59 7.17
CA LYS A 301 -20.79 -6.88 7.47
C LYS A 301 -21.92 -7.22 6.50
N ASN A 302 -21.62 -7.32 5.19
CA ASN A 302 -22.63 -7.54 4.16
C ASN A 302 -22.96 -9.04 3.97
N GLY A 303 -22.16 -9.92 4.57
CA GLY A 303 -22.29 -11.36 4.47
C GLY A 303 -21.52 -11.94 3.27
N PHE A 304 -21.05 -13.17 3.43
CA PHE A 304 -20.28 -13.91 2.43
C PHE A 304 -20.38 -15.42 2.74
N LYS A 305 -19.93 -16.26 1.81
CA LYS A 305 -19.99 -17.71 1.91
C LYS A 305 -18.62 -18.33 1.65
N ALA A 306 -18.38 -19.53 2.17
CA ALA A 306 -17.18 -20.30 1.88
C ALA A 306 -16.96 -20.50 0.36
N GLU A 307 -18.05 -20.68 -0.39
CA GLU A 307 -18.03 -20.85 -1.84
C GLU A 307 -17.41 -19.65 -2.58
N ASP A 308 -17.52 -18.44 -2.05
CA ASP A 308 -16.95 -17.24 -2.66
C ASP A 308 -15.41 -17.30 -2.67
N PHE A 309 -14.82 -18.05 -1.73
CA PHE A 309 -13.37 -18.22 -1.57
C PHE A 309 -12.87 -19.63 -1.92
N LYS A 310 -13.66 -20.47 -2.60
CA LYS A 310 -13.35 -21.89 -2.86
C LYS A 310 -11.99 -22.14 -3.56
N ASN A 311 -11.52 -21.20 -4.37
CA ASN A 311 -10.24 -21.29 -5.07
C ASN A 311 -9.10 -20.54 -4.34
N VAL A 312 -9.45 -19.76 -3.32
CA VAL A 312 -8.47 -18.96 -2.56
C VAL A 312 -7.77 -19.85 -1.55
N SER A 313 -6.47 -19.91 -1.61
CA SER A 313 -5.65 -20.66 -0.66
C SER A 313 -5.01 -19.79 0.42
N TYR A 314 -4.98 -18.46 0.23
CA TYR A 314 -4.27 -17.57 1.12
C TYR A 314 -4.82 -16.13 1.08
N VAL A 315 -4.97 -15.53 2.25
CA VAL A 315 -5.53 -14.19 2.39
C VAL A 315 -4.66 -13.32 3.30
N THR A 316 -4.47 -12.05 2.90
CA THR A 316 -3.60 -11.11 3.61
C THR A 316 -4.22 -9.73 3.72
N THR A 317 -3.80 -8.98 4.74
CA THR A 317 -4.20 -7.58 4.95
C THR A 317 -3.01 -6.72 5.41
N ALA A 318 -2.98 -5.48 5.01
CA ALA A 318 -2.02 -4.47 5.45
C ALA A 318 -2.55 -3.05 5.24
N GLY A 319 -1.90 -2.09 5.91
CA GLY A 319 -2.17 -0.65 5.77
C GLY A 319 -2.86 -0.03 6.97
N GLU A 320 -3.58 -0.82 7.73
CA GLU A 320 -4.18 -0.54 9.03
C GLU A 320 -4.18 -1.84 9.82
N SER A 321 -4.37 -1.79 11.14
CA SER A 321 -4.58 -3.01 11.91
C SER A 321 -6.01 -3.52 11.72
N LEU A 322 -6.17 -4.83 11.62
CA LEU A 322 -7.47 -5.48 11.49
C LEU A 322 -7.95 -5.95 12.87
N ASN A 323 -9.22 -5.70 13.18
CA ASN A 323 -9.81 -6.17 14.43
C ASN A 323 -9.81 -7.71 14.47
N PRO A 324 -9.31 -8.35 15.55
CA PRO A 324 -9.29 -9.79 15.72
C PRO A 324 -10.65 -10.47 15.46
N SER A 325 -11.76 -9.85 15.87
CA SER A 325 -13.10 -10.43 15.65
C SER A 325 -13.48 -10.56 14.17
N ILE A 326 -12.95 -9.69 13.30
CA ILE A 326 -13.15 -9.81 11.84
C ILE A 326 -12.36 -11.00 11.29
N ILE A 327 -11.14 -11.21 11.80
CA ILE A 327 -10.30 -12.37 11.43
C ILE A 327 -11.02 -13.66 11.81
N GLU A 328 -11.51 -13.75 13.05
CA GLU A 328 -12.22 -14.93 13.57
C GLU A 328 -13.52 -15.21 12.78
N GLN A 329 -14.32 -14.18 12.51
CA GLN A 329 -15.56 -14.35 11.74
C GLN A 329 -15.27 -14.80 10.30
N PHE A 330 -14.24 -14.27 9.67
CA PHE A 330 -13.83 -14.65 8.33
C PHE A 330 -13.33 -16.10 8.29
N GLU A 331 -12.49 -16.49 9.25
CA GLU A 331 -11.95 -17.83 9.39
C GLU A 331 -13.06 -18.87 9.65
N ASN A 332 -14.01 -18.55 10.52
CA ASN A 332 -15.15 -19.44 10.82
C ASN A 332 -15.99 -19.78 9.59
N VAL A 333 -16.10 -18.87 8.62
CA VAL A 333 -16.89 -19.10 7.39
C VAL A 333 -16.05 -19.79 6.31
N THR A 334 -14.79 -19.36 6.11
CA THR A 334 -13.98 -19.79 4.96
C THR A 334 -12.94 -20.85 5.29
N GLY A 335 -12.58 -21.02 6.56
CA GLY A 335 -11.42 -21.79 6.99
C GLY A 335 -10.05 -21.10 6.66
N LEU A 336 -10.08 -19.84 6.17
CA LEU A 336 -8.88 -19.10 5.81
C LEU A 336 -8.54 -18.07 6.88
N LEU A 337 -7.35 -18.14 7.42
CA LEU A 337 -6.83 -17.20 8.40
C LEU A 337 -6.23 -15.96 7.70
N ILE A 338 -6.75 -14.77 7.99
CA ILE A 338 -6.22 -13.51 7.45
C ILE A 338 -4.88 -13.20 8.13
N ARG A 339 -3.85 -12.98 7.33
CA ARG A 339 -2.50 -12.70 7.80
C ARG A 339 -2.16 -11.23 7.63
N GLU A 340 -1.84 -10.59 8.74
CA GLU A 340 -1.45 -9.20 8.75
C GLU A 340 0.00 -9.02 8.33
N GLY A 341 0.30 -7.85 7.74
CA GLY A 341 1.63 -7.40 7.43
C GLY A 341 1.76 -5.89 7.61
N PHE A 342 2.94 -5.45 7.99
CA PHE A 342 3.27 -4.06 8.25
C PHE A 342 4.42 -3.60 7.36
N GLY A 343 4.30 -2.39 6.88
CA GLY A 343 5.29 -1.61 6.16
C GLY A 343 4.68 -0.27 5.76
N GLN A 344 5.47 0.55 5.16
CA GLN A 344 5.11 1.92 4.81
C GLN A 344 5.28 2.16 3.30
N THR A 345 4.94 3.35 2.82
CA THR A 345 5.25 3.75 1.44
C THR A 345 6.77 3.83 1.23
N GLU A 346 7.48 4.18 2.28
CA GLU A 346 8.94 4.31 2.37
C GLU A 346 9.67 2.96 2.37
N THR A 347 8.94 1.85 2.53
CA THR A 347 9.52 0.50 2.63
C THR A 347 8.71 -0.50 1.83
N THR A 348 9.14 -1.77 1.81
CA THR A 348 8.29 -2.90 1.49
C THR A 348 7.80 -3.57 2.78
N LEU A 349 7.54 -4.86 2.79
CA LEU A 349 7.07 -5.58 3.98
C LEU A 349 8.19 -5.67 5.03
N LEU A 350 8.08 -4.89 6.11
CA LEU A 350 9.02 -4.91 7.24
C LEU A 350 8.72 -6.04 8.22
N ILE A 351 7.44 -6.27 8.51
CA ILE A 351 6.98 -7.24 9.50
C ILE A 351 5.77 -7.96 8.88
N GLY A 352 5.65 -9.26 9.08
CA GLY A 352 4.50 -9.99 8.56
C GLY A 352 4.34 -11.40 9.11
N ASN A 353 3.13 -11.92 9.00
CA ASN A 353 2.83 -13.33 9.24
C ASN A 353 3.23 -14.14 7.99
N LEU A 354 4.54 -14.44 7.86
CA LEU A 354 5.10 -15.09 6.69
C LEU A 354 4.63 -16.54 6.55
N VAL A 355 4.77 -17.08 5.35
CA VAL A 355 4.49 -18.50 5.05
C VAL A 355 5.33 -19.41 5.94
N GLY A 356 4.71 -20.45 6.50
CA GLY A 356 5.36 -21.40 7.41
C GLY A 356 5.43 -20.92 8.87
N CYS A 357 5.08 -19.68 9.17
CA CYS A 357 4.98 -19.18 10.54
C CYS A 357 3.59 -19.40 11.12
N ASP A 358 3.54 -19.73 12.41
CA ASP A 358 2.30 -19.68 13.19
C ASP A 358 1.79 -18.23 13.22
N VAL A 359 0.47 -18.04 13.30
CA VAL A 359 -0.14 -16.73 13.37
C VAL A 359 -0.69 -16.49 14.78
N LYS A 360 -0.26 -15.41 15.40
CA LYS A 360 -0.93 -14.89 16.61
C LYS A 360 -1.90 -13.80 16.17
N VAL A 361 -3.19 -14.07 16.25
CA VAL A 361 -4.26 -13.14 15.84
C VAL A 361 -4.14 -11.82 16.58
N GLY A 362 -4.14 -10.71 15.85
CA GLY A 362 -3.92 -9.35 16.38
C GLY A 362 -2.47 -8.90 16.39
N SER A 363 -1.50 -9.80 16.15
CA SER A 363 -0.11 -9.40 15.90
C SER A 363 0.09 -9.05 14.42
N ILE A 364 0.98 -8.11 14.14
CA ILE A 364 1.42 -7.81 12.77
C ILE A 364 2.47 -8.81 12.25
N GLY A 365 2.79 -9.86 13.04
CA GLY A 365 3.73 -10.93 12.69
C GLY A 365 5.13 -10.71 13.22
N LYS A 366 6.13 -11.24 12.51
CA LYS A 366 7.55 -11.16 12.86
C LYS A 366 8.33 -10.34 11.84
N PRO A 367 9.51 -9.78 12.21
CA PRO A 367 10.40 -9.11 11.27
C PRO A 367 10.66 -9.91 10.00
N SER A 368 10.61 -9.23 8.86
CA SER A 368 11.02 -9.78 7.57
C SER A 368 12.54 -9.99 7.55
N PRO A 369 13.04 -11.15 7.11
CA PRO A 369 14.47 -11.42 7.12
C PRO A 369 15.28 -10.61 6.08
N LEU A 370 14.62 -9.78 5.26
CA LEU A 370 15.29 -8.81 4.39
C LEU A 370 15.86 -7.64 5.20
N TYR A 371 15.25 -7.30 6.35
CA TYR A 371 15.55 -6.09 7.10
C TYR A 371 15.98 -6.39 8.53
N ASN A 372 16.86 -5.55 9.07
CA ASN A 372 17.19 -5.57 10.50
C ASN A 372 16.21 -4.66 11.25
N VAL A 373 15.01 -5.19 11.53
CA VAL A 373 13.94 -4.46 12.24
C VAL A 373 14.11 -4.64 13.75
N LYS A 374 14.06 -3.53 14.48
CA LYS A 374 14.13 -3.47 15.94
C LYS A 374 13.03 -2.60 16.52
N ILE A 375 12.78 -2.76 17.83
CA ILE A 375 11.98 -1.84 18.62
C ILE A 375 12.92 -1.15 19.59
N VAL A 376 12.95 0.20 19.55
CA VAL A 376 13.87 1.00 20.38
C VAL A 376 13.13 2.00 21.25
N LYS A 377 13.71 2.29 22.41
CA LYS A 377 13.31 3.36 23.33
C LYS A 377 13.66 4.74 22.76
N ASP A 378 13.16 5.80 23.38
CA ASP A 378 13.50 7.17 23.00
C ASP A 378 15.01 7.49 23.13
N ASN A 379 15.77 6.72 23.92
CA ASN A 379 17.22 6.85 24.06
C ASN A 379 18.02 6.00 23.06
N GLY A 380 17.35 5.28 22.15
CA GLY A 380 17.98 4.42 21.14
C GLY A 380 18.31 2.99 21.60
N GLU A 381 18.12 2.65 22.88
CA GLU A 381 18.30 1.28 23.37
C GLU A 381 17.18 0.36 22.88
N GLU A 382 17.52 -0.89 22.57
CA GLU A 382 16.53 -1.92 22.22
C GLU A 382 15.58 -2.19 23.40
N CYS A 383 14.29 -2.33 23.11
CA CYS A 383 13.27 -2.64 24.10
C CYS A 383 13.35 -4.12 24.54
N GLU A 384 13.07 -4.36 25.82
CA GLU A 384 12.84 -5.70 26.34
C GLU A 384 11.48 -6.24 25.84
N PRO A 385 11.24 -7.58 25.86
CA PRO A 385 9.94 -8.15 25.56
C PRO A 385 8.81 -7.48 26.36
N ASP A 386 7.69 -7.23 25.67
CA ASP A 386 6.49 -6.54 26.18
C ASP A 386 6.69 -5.03 26.50
N GLU A 387 7.88 -4.48 26.20
CA GLU A 387 8.15 -3.05 26.31
C GLU A 387 7.84 -2.32 25.00
N THR A 388 7.07 -1.23 25.09
CA THR A 388 6.68 -0.42 23.91
C THR A 388 7.79 0.54 23.52
N GLY A 389 8.16 0.52 22.23
CA GLY A 389 9.10 1.45 21.62
C GLY A 389 8.78 1.73 20.16
N GLU A 390 9.65 2.47 19.50
CA GLU A 390 9.53 2.78 18.09
C GLU A 390 10.08 1.66 17.23
N ILE A 391 9.33 1.27 16.18
CA ILE A 391 9.83 0.37 15.15
C ILE A 391 10.88 1.12 14.33
N VAL A 392 12.08 0.57 14.24
CA VAL A 392 13.16 1.12 13.43
C VAL A 392 13.75 0.04 12.53
N VAL A 393 14.39 0.47 11.45
CA VAL A 393 15.19 -0.39 10.57
C VAL A 393 16.64 0.06 10.63
N ILE A 394 17.53 -0.82 11.08
CA ILE A 394 18.96 -0.55 11.07
C ILE A 394 19.48 -0.85 9.67
N THR A 395 20.00 0.19 9.00
CA THR A 395 20.55 0.11 7.65
C THR A 395 22.08 -0.01 7.70
N ASN A 396 22.65 -0.67 6.71
CA ASN A 396 24.12 -0.86 6.68
C ASN A 396 24.84 0.28 5.92
N GLY A 397 24.08 1.24 5.38
CA GLY A 397 24.64 2.39 4.65
C GLY A 397 25.17 2.10 3.25
N ASP A 398 25.38 0.82 2.89
CA ASP A 398 25.95 0.46 1.60
C ASP A 398 24.88 0.23 0.52
N ARG A 399 23.73 -0.34 0.91
CA ARG A 399 22.61 -0.61 0.01
C ARG A 399 21.36 -0.91 0.83
N ASP A 400 20.33 -0.10 0.65
CA ASP A 400 19.04 -0.22 1.36
C ASP A 400 17.98 -0.83 0.42
N ASP A 401 18.05 -2.13 0.18
CA ASP A 401 17.14 -2.84 -0.71
C ASP A 401 15.67 -2.71 -0.27
N GLY A 402 14.89 -1.99 -1.09
CA GLY A 402 13.45 -1.80 -0.85
C GLY A 402 13.09 -0.75 0.20
N ILE A 403 14.07 -0.04 0.76
CA ILE A 403 13.85 1.19 1.53
C ILE A 403 14.01 2.38 0.59
N CYS A 404 13.27 3.46 0.82
CA CYS A 404 13.37 4.66 0.00
C CYS A 404 14.76 5.27 0.05
N ILE A 405 15.26 5.72 -1.12
CA ILE A 405 16.55 6.40 -1.23
C ILE A 405 16.45 7.89 -0.90
N SER A 406 15.27 8.46 -0.91
CA SER A 406 15.01 9.86 -0.57
C SER A 406 13.58 10.06 -0.10
N ARG A 407 13.41 10.89 0.92
CA ARG A 407 12.13 11.34 1.44
C ARG A 407 12.02 12.86 1.39
N GLY A 408 11.92 13.40 0.19
CA GLY A 408 11.73 14.81 -0.10
C GLY A 408 12.97 15.51 -0.62
N ASP A 409 12.86 16.10 -1.82
CA ASP A 409 13.93 16.90 -2.46
C ASP A 409 13.90 18.38 -2.08
N SER A 410 12.97 18.82 -1.25
CA SER A 410 12.73 20.24 -0.97
C SER A 410 13.53 20.78 0.22
N GLY A 411 14.77 20.33 0.42
CA GLY A 411 15.72 20.99 1.35
C GLY A 411 15.33 20.97 2.84
N ASN A 412 14.28 20.24 3.22
CA ASN A 412 13.81 20.14 4.58
C ASN A 412 13.74 18.69 5.05
N ASP A 413 14.79 18.27 5.74
CA ASP A 413 14.72 17.41 6.92
C ASP A 413 14.47 15.91 6.70
N ASP A 414 15.28 15.24 5.84
CA ASP A 414 15.49 13.78 5.90
C ASP A 414 16.14 13.34 7.23
N SER A 415 16.77 14.28 7.94
CA SER A 415 17.48 14.06 9.21
C SER A 415 16.61 13.52 10.35
N ARG A 416 15.29 13.61 10.26
CA ARG A 416 14.37 13.07 11.27
C ARG A 416 13.96 11.63 11.04
N VAL A 417 14.18 11.10 9.84
CA VAL A 417 13.74 9.77 9.42
C VAL A 417 14.92 8.81 9.34
N PHE A 418 16.05 9.30 8.83
CA PHE A 418 17.33 8.60 8.85
C PHE A 418 18.27 9.31 9.82
N ILE A 419 18.53 8.67 10.97
CA ILE A 419 19.48 9.16 11.98
C ILE A 419 20.52 8.07 12.17
N ASP A 420 21.79 8.39 11.93
CA ASP A 420 22.92 7.47 12.15
C ASP A 420 22.73 6.07 11.52
N ASN A 421 22.28 6.01 10.26
CA ASN A 421 21.95 4.77 9.53
C ASN A 421 20.76 3.99 10.11
N VAL A 422 19.89 4.64 10.87
CA VAL A 422 18.65 4.05 11.38
C VAL A 422 17.47 4.75 10.73
N TYR A 423 16.60 3.97 10.07
CA TYR A 423 15.32 4.47 9.57
C TYR A 423 14.28 4.43 10.69
N HIS A 424 13.71 5.57 11.04
CA HIS A 424 12.67 5.75 12.04
C HIS A 424 11.29 5.74 11.39
N THR A 425 10.48 4.72 11.69
CA THR A 425 9.15 4.58 11.06
C THR A 425 8.12 5.57 11.62
N GLY A 426 8.31 6.06 12.84
CA GLY A 426 7.32 6.82 13.59
C GLY A 426 6.13 5.98 14.07
N ASP A 427 6.21 4.65 13.96
CA ASP A 427 5.21 3.71 14.44
C ASP A 427 5.69 3.01 15.72
N LEU A 428 4.81 2.86 16.71
CA LEU A 428 5.10 2.21 17.98
C LEU A 428 4.54 0.80 18.03
N ALA A 429 5.33 -0.11 18.60
CA ALA A 429 4.96 -1.49 18.82
C ALA A 429 5.66 -2.04 20.08
N TYR A 430 5.28 -3.23 20.51
CA TYR A 430 6.07 -4.08 21.39
C TYR A 430 6.25 -5.46 20.78
N ALA A 431 7.31 -6.17 21.14
CA ALA A 431 7.51 -7.56 20.78
C ALA A 431 7.18 -8.45 21.98
N ASP A 432 6.47 -9.56 21.77
CA ASP A 432 6.28 -10.56 22.82
C ASP A 432 7.51 -11.49 22.92
N LYS A 433 7.52 -12.37 23.93
CA LYS A 433 8.63 -13.31 24.19
C LYS A 433 8.89 -14.30 23.05
N ASP A 434 7.90 -14.50 22.16
CA ASP A 434 8.04 -15.36 20.98
C ASP A 434 8.46 -14.56 19.74
N GLY A 435 8.71 -13.25 19.89
CA GLY A 435 9.17 -12.33 18.84
C GLY A 435 8.09 -11.87 17.88
N TYR A 436 6.79 -11.98 18.24
CA TYR A 436 5.72 -11.36 17.49
C TYR A 436 5.57 -9.89 17.86
N TYR A 437 5.40 -9.04 16.85
CA TYR A 437 5.22 -7.61 17.01
C TYR A 437 3.74 -7.26 17.08
N TRP A 438 3.41 -6.39 18.04
CA TRP A 438 2.06 -5.92 18.33
C TRP A 438 2.02 -4.41 18.11
N TYR A 439 1.25 -3.97 17.14
CA TYR A 439 1.12 -2.56 16.81
C TYR A 439 0.38 -1.79 17.91
N VAL A 440 0.91 -0.65 18.31
CA VAL A 440 0.32 0.20 19.37
C VAL A 440 -0.31 1.46 18.77
N SER A 441 0.46 2.26 18.05
CA SER A 441 -0.01 3.51 17.43
C SER A 441 1.07 4.19 16.61
N ARG A 442 0.72 5.29 15.96
CA ARG A 442 1.69 6.29 15.53
C ARG A 442 2.28 7.01 16.75
N LYS A 443 3.55 7.41 16.68
CA LYS A 443 4.24 8.16 17.75
C LYS A 443 3.57 9.51 18.02
N ASP A 444 3.02 10.15 16.99
CA ASP A 444 2.29 11.41 17.02
C ASP A 444 0.82 11.28 17.47
N ASP A 445 0.25 10.07 17.46
CA ASP A 445 -1.12 9.78 17.91
C ASP A 445 -1.19 9.32 19.38
N VAL A 446 -0.06 9.08 20.06
CA VAL A 446 -0.04 8.66 21.47
C VAL A 446 -0.64 9.72 22.37
N ILE A 447 -1.61 9.32 23.19
CA ILE A 447 -2.26 10.19 24.17
C ILE A 447 -1.47 10.13 25.48
N LYS A 448 -0.86 11.26 25.88
CA LYS A 448 -0.13 11.39 27.14
C LYS A 448 -1.09 11.90 28.22
N SER A 449 -1.70 10.99 28.98
CA SER A 449 -2.69 11.30 30.03
C SER A 449 -2.17 10.94 31.42
N SER A 450 -2.04 11.90 32.32
CA SER A 450 -1.60 11.68 33.71
C SER A 450 -0.32 10.84 33.82
N GLY A 451 0.65 11.02 32.92
CA GLY A 451 1.90 10.24 32.85
C GLY A 451 1.82 8.90 32.12
N TYR A 452 0.63 8.46 31.76
CA TYR A 452 0.46 7.25 30.95
C TYR A 452 0.56 7.56 29.47
N ARG A 453 1.15 6.64 28.68
CA ARG A 453 1.14 6.64 27.22
C ARG A 453 0.03 5.69 26.76
N ILE A 454 -1.01 6.20 26.13
CA ILE A 454 -2.20 5.46 25.71
C ILE A 454 -2.23 5.39 24.20
N GLY A 455 -2.19 4.17 23.67
CA GLY A 455 -2.35 3.92 22.23
C GLY A 455 -3.84 3.96 21.84
N PRO A 456 -4.24 4.77 20.86
CA PRO A 456 -5.62 4.83 20.39
C PRO A 456 -6.19 3.49 19.96
N PHE A 457 -5.41 2.71 19.24
CA PHE A 457 -5.84 1.47 18.61
C PHE A 457 -6.38 0.41 19.59
N GLU A 458 -5.79 0.29 20.77
CA GLU A 458 -6.25 -0.66 21.78
C GLU A 458 -7.70 -0.36 22.23
N ILE A 459 -7.99 0.93 22.43
CA ILE A 459 -9.33 1.36 22.84
C ILE A 459 -10.32 1.21 21.68
N GLU A 460 -9.90 1.54 20.47
CA GLU A 460 -10.70 1.33 19.25
C GLU A 460 -11.09 -0.14 19.10
N ASN A 461 -10.14 -1.06 19.29
CA ASN A 461 -10.40 -2.51 19.23
C ASN A 461 -11.42 -2.98 20.27
N VAL A 462 -11.40 -2.40 21.47
CA VAL A 462 -12.38 -2.74 22.50
C VAL A 462 -13.75 -2.18 22.15
N LEU A 463 -13.85 -0.91 21.79
CA LEU A 463 -15.12 -0.29 21.41
C LEU A 463 -15.77 -0.95 20.20
N MET A 464 -14.99 -1.35 19.20
CA MET A 464 -15.48 -2.04 18.00
C MET A 464 -16.09 -3.43 18.27
N LYS A 465 -15.92 -4.00 19.46
CA LYS A 465 -16.57 -5.25 19.89
C LYS A 465 -17.97 -5.01 20.47
N HIS A 466 -18.30 -3.76 20.78
CA HIS A 466 -19.61 -3.41 21.32
C HIS A 466 -20.65 -3.36 20.20
N GLU A 467 -21.83 -3.97 20.40
CA GLU A 467 -22.86 -4.14 19.37
C GLU A 467 -23.38 -2.84 18.76
N SER A 468 -23.35 -1.73 19.54
CA SER A 468 -23.78 -0.42 19.07
C SER A 468 -22.75 0.33 18.23
N VAL A 469 -21.47 -0.10 18.18
CA VAL A 469 -20.38 0.63 17.55
C VAL A 469 -20.09 0.12 16.15
N GLN A 470 -20.32 0.95 15.15
CA GLN A 470 -19.99 0.63 13.75
C GLN A 470 -18.53 0.96 13.44
N GLU A 471 -18.05 2.13 13.88
CA GLU A 471 -16.70 2.62 13.66
C GLU A 471 -16.35 3.64 14.74
N CYS A 472 -15.10 3.72 15.15
CA CYS A 472 -14.67 4.73 16.10
C CYS A 472 -13.26 5.22 15.84
N ALA A 473 -12.97 6.43 16.34
CA ALA A 473 -11.64 7.02 16.37
C ALA A 473 -11.34 7.53 17.78
N ILE A 474 -10.16 7.19 18.27
CA ILE A 474 -9.67 7.65 19.57
C ILE A 474 -8.62 8.74 19.37
N THR A 475 -8.81 9.87 20.08
CA THR A 475 -7.90 11.01 20.04
C THR A 475 -7.68 11.59 21.45
N GLY A 476 -6.57 12.31 21.64
CA GLY A 476 -6.32 13.08 22.85
C GLY A 476 -6.95 14.48 22.74
N VAL A 477 -7.60 14.94 23.79
CA VAL A 477 -8.07 16.33 23.93
C VAL A 477 -7.30 16.96 25.09
N PRO A 478 -6.77 18.19 24.95
CA PRO A 478 -6.07 18.89 26.03
C PRO A 478 -6.94 18.99 27.29
N ASP A 479 -6.31 18.80 28.45
CA ASP A 479 -6.94 18.84 29.77
C ASP A 479 -5.96 19.48 30.78
N GLU A 480 -6.44 20.46 31.58
CA GLU A 480 -5.58 21.24 32.46
C GLU A 480 -4.91 20.42 33.56
N GLU A 481 -5.58 19.36 34.05
CA GLU A 481 -5.05 18.55 35.18
C GLU A 481 -4.23 17.35 34.67
N ARG A 482 -4.57 16.80 33.49
CA ARG A 482 -4.05 15.52 33.00
C ARG A 482 -3.12 15.62 31.80
N GLY A 483 -2.94 16.85 31.29
CA GLY A 483 -2.30 17.11 30.01
C GLY A 483 -3.23 16.79 28.83
N PHE A 484 -3.65 15.54 28.71
CA PHE A 484 -4.67 15.12 27.75
C PHE A 484 -5.65 14.13 28.39
N VAL A 485 -6.88 14.10 27.87
CA VAL A 485 -7.88 13.06 28.15
C VAL A 485 -8.26 12.33 26.87
N VAL A 486 -8.66 11.08 27.02
CA VAL A 486 -9.09 10.23 25.90
C VAL A 486 -10.49 10.67 25.44
N LYS A 487 -10.63 10.96 24.15
CA LYS A 487 -11.91 11.19 23.47
C LYS A 487 -12.17 10.06 22.48
N ALA A 488 -13.38 9.52 22.50
CA ALA A 488 -13.89 8.60 21.49
C ALA A 488 -14.91 9.32 20.60
N THR A 489 -14.64 9.36 19.30
CA THR A 489 -15.57 9.80 18.25
C THR A 489 -16.13 8.56 17.58
N ILE A 490 -17.44 8.33 17.68
CA ILE A 490 -18.07 7.04 17.38
C ILE A 490 -19.18 7.21 16.34
N VAL A 491 -19.17 6.33 15.34
CA VAL A 491 -20.29 6.11 14.42
C VAL A 491 -21.08 4.89 14.93
N LEU A 492 -22.36 5.08 15.16
CA LEU A 492 -23.24 4.01 15.65
C LEU A 492 -23.75 3.11 14.53
N VAL A 493 -24.01 1.86 14.87
CA VAL A 493 -24.73 0.92 14.00
C VAL A 493 -26.14 1.44 13.74
N SER A 494 -26.67 1.24 12.53
CA SER A 494 -28.03 1.65 12.16
C SER A 494 -29.07 1.06 13.13
N GLY A 495 -29.92 1.91 13.69
CA GLY A 495 -30.92 1.53 14.70
C GLY A 495 -30.53 1.87 16.13
N TYR A 496 -29.28 2.27 16.38
CA TYR A 496 -28.87 2.85 17.67
C TYR A 496 -28.90 4.37 17.62
N GLU A 497 -29.35 4.98 18.72
CA GLU A 497 -29.34 6.43 18.90
C GLU A 497 -28.36 6.84 20.01
N GLY A 498 -27.67 7.95 19.80
CA GLY A 498 -26.72 8.48 20.79
C GLY A 498 -27.46 9.02 22.01
N SER A 499 -27.13 8.49 23.19
CA SER A 499 -27.69 8.98 24.48
C SER A 499 -26.60 9.06 25.55
N GLU A 500 -26.87 9.74 26.67
CA GLU A 500 -25.95 9.80 27.82
C GLU A 500 -25.84 8.43 28.52
N GLU A 501 -26.89 7.62 28.46
CA GLU A 501 -26.90 6.24 28.96
C GLU A 501 -25.92 5.39 28.15
N LEU A 502 -25.98 5.46 26.82
CA LEU A 502 -25.06 4.74 25.93
C LEU A 502 -23.61 5.21 26.09
N LYS A 503 -23.38 6.53 26.30
CA LYS A 503 -22.02 7.02 26.62
C LYS A 503 -21.50 6.43 27.91
N THR A 504 -22.34 6.30 28.93
CA THR A 504 -21.97 5.70 30.22
C THR A 504 -21.67 4.21 30.07
N GLU A 505 -22.50 3.52 29.35
CA GLU A 505 -22.32 2.08 29.04
C GLU A 505 -20.98 1.83 28.31
N LEU A 506 -20.68 2.60 27.25
CA LEU A 506 -19.44 2.48 26.50
C LEU A 506 -18.21 2.82 27.33
N LYS A 507 -18.29 3.80 28.25
CA LYS A 507 -17.19 4.11 29.19
C LYS A 507 -16.92 2.93 30.12
N GLU A 508 -17.97 2.37 30.70
CA GLU A 508 -17.84 1.20 31.59
C GLU A 508 -17.38 -0.05 30.82
N TYR A 509 -17.86 -0.22 29.58
CA TYR A 509 -17.39 -1.30 28.72
C TYR A 509 -15.88 -1.25 28.50
N VAL A 510 -15.33 -0.07 28.18
CA VAL A 510 -13.87 0.08 28.02
C VAL A 510 -13.14 -0.15 29.35
N LYS A 511 -13.63 0.35 30.48
CA LYS A 511 -12.99 0.15 31.81
C LYS A 511 -12.91 -1.32 32.21
N THR A 512 -13.90 -2.12 31.84
CA THR A 512 -13.97 -3.54 32.19
C THR A 512 -13.12 -4.42 31.26
N HIS A 513 -12.82 -3.96 30.05
CA HIS A 513 -12.07 -4.72 29.03
C HIS A 513 -10.65 -4.21 28.82
N THR A 514 -10.25 -3.12 29.46
CA THR A 514 -8.88 -2.58 29.40
C THR A 514 -8.43 -2.08 30.79
N ALA A 515 -7.21 -1.54 30.88
CA ALA A 515 -6.77 -0.86 32.08
C ALA A 515 -7.66 0.38 32.37
N PRO A 516 -8.15 0.58 33.61
CA PRO A 516 -9.13 1.61 33.93
C PRO A 516 -8.74 3.04 33.55
N TYR A 517 -7.46 3.37 33.44
CA TYR A 517 -7.00 4.71 33.03
C TYR A 517 -7.19 5.00 31.54
N LYS A 518 -7.50 3.97 30.70
CA LYS A 518 -7.63 4.07 29.23
C LYS A 518 -9.03 4.47 28.77
N TYR A 519 -10.07 4.44 29.65
CA TYR A 519 -11.43 4.70 29.22
C TYR A 519 -11.61 6.12 28.66
N PRO A 520 -12.43 6.31 27.61
CA PRO A 520 -12.69 7.63 27.06
C PRO A 520 -13.52 8.47 28.05
N ARG A 521 -12.98 9.64 28.41
CA ARG A 521 -13.70 10.60 29.25
C ARG A 521 -14.74 11.37 28.47
N ILE A 522 -14.45 11.59 27.18
CA ILE A 522 -15.33 12.28 26.25
C ILE A 522 -15.77 11.26 25.21
N ILE A 523 -17.08 11.18 24.96
CA ILE A 523 -17.67 10.41 23.86
C ILE A 523 -18.52 11.34 23.02
N GLU A 524 -18.28 11.34 21.71
CA GLU A 524 -19.04 12.08 20.73
C GLU A 524 -19.57 11.11 19.67
N PHE A 525 -20.87 11.20 19.37
CA PHE A 525 -21.48 10.44 18.29
C PHE A 525 -21.54 11.29 17.02
N VAL A 526 -21.11 10.71 15.90
CA VAL A 526 -21.08 11.36 14.58
C VAL A 526 -21.70 10.46 13.52
N HIS A 527 -22.11 11.04 12.40
CA HIS A 527 -22.65 10.27 11.27
C HIS A 527 -21.54 9.56 10.49
N GLU A 528 -20.37 10.18 10.37
CA GLU A 528 -19.20 9.63 9.68
C GLU A 528 -17.90 10.18 10.29
N LEU A 529 -16.82 9.41 10.15
CA LEU A 529 -15.48 9.85 10.53
C LEU A 529 -14.77 10.50 9.33
N PRO A 530 -13.99 11.57 9.52
CA PRO A 530 -13.18 12.15 8.45
C PRO A 530 -12.11 11.14 8.04
N LYS A 531 -11.99 10.91 6.71
CA LYS A 531 -11.07 9.93 6.15
C LYS A 531 -10.17 10.56 5.09
N THR A 532 -8.98 10.02 4.95
CA THR A 532 -8.11 10.31 3.81
C THR A 532 -8.74 9.74 2.53
N ILE A 533 -8.22 10.17 1.40
CA ILE A 533 -8.58 9.62 0.08
C ILE A 533 -8.36 8.08 0.03
N SER A 534 -7.43 7.57 0.83
CA SER A 534 -7.16 6.12 0.96
C SER A 534 -8.06 5.38 1.95
N GLY A 535 -9.00 6.08 2.60
CA GLY A 535 -9.95 5.50 3.58
C GLY A 535 -9.44 5.48 5.02
N LYS A 536 -8.23 5.96 5.31
CA LYS A 536 -7.68 6.04 6.68
C LYS A 536 -8.31 7.19 7.46
N ILE A 537 -8.59 6.98 8.74
CA ILE A 537 -9.14 8.01 9.64
C ILE A 537 -8.15 9.16 9.81
N ARG A 538 -8.63 10.38 9.62
CA ARG A 538 -7.84 11.62 9.79
C ARG A 538 -7.93 12.13 11.23
N ARG A 539 -7.17 11.51 12.15
CA ARG A 539 -7.19 11.88 13.58
C ARG A 539 -6.79 13.33 13.82
N ALA A 540 -5.87 13.89 13.03
CA ALA A 540 -5.49 15.30 13.11
C ALA A 540 -6.68 16.24 12.88
N GLU A 541 -7.61 15.90 11.98
CA GLU A 541 -8.84 16.67 11.73
C GLU A 541 -9.83 16.54 12.90
N ILE A 542 -9.96 15.33 13.48
CA ILE A 542 -10.79 15.09 14.67
C ILE A 542 -10.25 15.86 15.90
N ARG A 543 -8.94 16.03 16.02
CA ARG A 543 -8.29 16.84 17.06
C ARG A 543 -8.44 18.34 16.84
N GLY A 544 -8.73 18.79 15.63
CA GLY A 544 -8.74 20.20 15.24
C GLY A 544 -7.34 20.76 14.94
N ASP A 545 -6.34 19.90 14.71
CA ASP A 545 -4.97 20.29 14.40
C ASP A 545 -4.80 20.84 12.96
N VAL A 546 -5.79 20.62 12.11
CA VAL A 546 -5.82 21.07 10.70
C VAL A 546 -6.90 22.13 10.57
N LYS A 547 -6.49 23.37 10.23
CA LYS A 547 -7.41 24.45 9.83
C LYS A 547 -7.73 24.36 8.35
#